data_962ae9b7f4c705d5745e238b3a40b00e
#
_entry.id   962ae9b7f4c705d5745e238b3a40b00e
#
_cell.length_a   1.000
_cell.length_b   1.000
_cell.length_c   1.000
_cell.angle_alpha   90.00
_cell.angle_beta   90.00
_cell.angle_gamma   90.00
#
_symmetry.space_group_name_H-M   'P 1'
#
loop_
_entity.id
_entity.type
_entity.pdbx_description
1 polymer ?
#
loop_
_entity_poly.entity_id
_entity_poly.type
_entity_poly.pdbx_seq_one_letter_code
_entity_poly.pdbx_strand_id
1 'polypeptide(L)'
;MNGSTSMGGKGNMIWGILMLICGFLAIALPFVSGIGVAIVIGWVLLATGVWHLLFGFRSGSGIGGFLWQLLLAIVYGAAGLMLLFRPLAGLAWLTLVLATFLLIEAVLEFILYFNIRGRVNAGWVLVDAIITLLLGILIWAHWPSSSIWAIGTLIGISLIFSGISRLMLSSAASRGATTAPRPAV
;
A
#
# COMPACT_ATOMS: atom_id res chain seq x y z
N MET A 1 -17.85 20.98 -28.07
CA MET A 1 -17.06 20.91 -26.80
C MET A 1 -16.78 19.44 -26.50
N ASN A 2 -15.78 18.79 -27.15
CA ASN A 2 -15.47 17.37 -27.02
C ASN A 2 -13.96 17.10 -26.92
N GLY A 3 -13.30 17.78 -26.00
CA GLY A 3 -11.84 17.61 -25.78
C GLY A 3 -11.43 16.82 -24.52
N SER A 4 -12.38 16.43 -23.66
CA SER A 4 -12.03 15.94 -22.31
C SER A 4 -11.91 14.40 -22.17
N THR A 5 -12.43 13.61 -23.11
CA THR A 5 -12.45 12.15 -23.00
C THR A 5 -11.18 11.45 -23.50
N SER A 6 -10.41 12.10 -24.38
CA SER A 6 -9.17 11.49 -24.92
C SER A 6 -7.95 11.62 -23.99
N MET A 7 -7.94 12.60 -23.08
CA MET A 7 -6.84 12.78 -22.12
C MET A 7 -6.87 11.73 -21.01
N GLY A 8 -8.03 11.19 -20.63
CA GLY A 8 -8.15 10.17 -19.59
C GLY A 8 -7.50 8.82 -19.95
N GLY A 9 -7.66 8.37 -21.19
CA GLY A 9 -7.11 7.09 -21.65
C GLY A 9 -5.57 7.12 -21.80
N LYS A 10 -5.03 8.16 -22.44
CA LYS A 10 -3.57 8.32 -22.62
C LYS A 10 -2.87 8.57 -21.26
N GLY A 11 -3.46 9.37 -20.37
CA GLY A 11 -2.93 9.59 -19.03
C GLY A 11 -2.83 8.28 -18.22
N ASN A 12 -3.90 7.49 -18.19
CA ASN A 12 -3.91 6.20 -17.49
C ASN A 12 -2.89 5.20 -18.06
N MET A 13 -2.67 5.21 -19.36
CA MET A 13 -1.67 4.36 -20.01
C MET A 13 -0.23 4.76 -19.60
N ILE A 14 0.10 6.06 -19.61
CA ILE A 14 1.41 6.56 -19.19
C ILE A 14 1.67 6.21 -17.72
N TRP A 15 0.69 6.45 -16.83
CA TRP A 15 0.80 6.10 -15.42
C TRP A 15 0.93 4.58 -15.21
N GLY A 16 0.23 3.75 -15.99
CA GLY A 16 0.35 2.30 -15.94
C GLY A 16 1.76 1.83 -16.31
N ILE A 17 2.34 2.38 -17.38
CA ILE A 17 3.73 2.07 -17.81
C ILE A 17 4.73 2.52 -16.75
N LEU A 18 4.60 3.74 -16.22
CA LEU A 18 5.48 4.23 -15.16
C LEU A 18 5.43 3.33 -13.91
N MET A 19 4.23 2.90 -13.50
CA MET A 19 4.08 1.97 -12.37
C MET A 19 4.74 0.62 -12.63
N LEU A 20 4.67 0.08 -13.85
CA LEU A 20 5.36 -1.15 -14.22
C LEU A 20 6.88 -0.98 -14.12
N ILE A 21 7.43 0.08 -14.71
CA ILE A 21 8.86 0.37 -14.65
C ILE A 21 9.32 0.53 -13.19
N CYS A 22 8.61 1.34 -12.40
CA CYS A 22 8.92 1.52 -10.99
C CYS A 22 8.80 0.22 -10.19
N GLY A 23 7.81 -0.63 -10.49
CA GLY A 23 7.62 -1.93 -9.85
C GLY A 23 8.76 -2.90 -10.16
N PHE A 24 9.20 -2.99 -11.41
CA PHE A 24 10.37 -3.80 -11.77
C PHE A 24 11.67 -3.28 -11.14
N LEU A 25 11.88 -1.97 -11.13
CA LEU A 25 13.02 -1.36 -10.44
C LEU A 25 12.99 -1.62 -8.94
N ALA A 26 11.81 -1.57 -8.31
CA ALA A 26 11.66 -1.84 -6.89
C ALA A 26 12.00 -3.30 -6.54
N ILE A 27 11.67 -4.27 -7.41
CA ILE A 27 12.05 -5.66 -7.23
C ILE A 27 13.54 -5.90 -7.53
N ALA A 28 14.09 -5.20 -8.52
CA ALA A 28 15.51 -5.31 -8.87
C ALA A 28 16.44 -4.70 -7.81
N LEU A 29 15.98 -3.65 -7.14
CA LEU A 29 16.72 -2.91 -6.12
C LEU A 29 15.92 -2.80 -4.81
N PRO A 30 15.60 -3.91 -4.15
CA PRO A 30 14.67 -3.93 -3.03
C PRO A 30 15.16 -3.11 -1.83
N PHE A 31 16.46 -3.03 -1.62
CA PHE A 31 17.07 -2.20 -0.57
C PHE A 31 16.81 -0.70 -0.80
N VAL A 32 17.04 -0.23 -2.02
CA VAL A 32 16.85 1.20 -2.36
C VAL A 32 15.38 1.58 -2.30
N SER A 33 14.51 0.73 -2.84
CA SER A 33 13.07 0.95 -2.82
C SER A 33 12.51 0.91 -1.41
N GLY A 34 12.98 -0.01 -0.55
CA GLY A 34 12.61 -0.09 0.86
C GLY A 34 12.96 1.19 1.63
N ILE A 35 14.18 1.71 1.44
CA ILE A 35 14.59 2.98 2.05
C ILE A 35 13.74 4.14 1.51
N GLY A 36 13.51 4.21 0.21
CA GLY A 36 12.66 5.24 -0.39
C GLY A 36 11.26 5.26 0.22
N VAL A 37 10.67 4.08 0.39
CA VAL A 37 9.36 3.92 1.04
C VAL A 37 9.39 4.35 2.50
N ALA A 38 10.44 3.96 3.26
CA ALA A 38 10.58 4.37 4.66
C ALA A 38 10.64 5.90 4.78
N ILE A 39 11.35 6.58 3.88
CA ILE A 39 11.42 8.04 3.85
C ILE A 39 10.05 8.65 3.54
N VAL A 40 9.32 8.13 2.53
CA VAL A 40 7.99 8.63 2.18
C VAL A 40 7.01 8.44 3.35
N ILE A 41 7.00 7.25 3.97
CA ILE A 41 6.18 6.99 5.15
C ILE A 41 6.59 7.91 6.30
N GLY A 42 7.88 8.14 6.50
CA GLY A 42 8.41 9.06 7.52
C GLY A 42 7.84 10.47 7.36
N TRP A 43 7.81 11.01 6.16
CA TRP A 43 7.21 12.32 5.87
C TRP A 43 5.70 12.34 6.10
N VAL A 44 4.99 11.30 5.68
CA VAL A 44 3.55 11.17 5.90
C VAL A 44 3.23 11.12 7.39
N LEU A 45 3.97 10.33 8.16
CA LEU A 45 3.78 10.25 9.62
C LEU A 45 4.09 11.58 10.31
N LEU A 46 5.14 12.28 9.90
CA LEU A 46 5.44 13.63 10.41
C LEU A 46 4.31 14.61 10.11
N ALA A 47 3.83 14.64 8.87
CA ALA A 47 2.70 15.50 8.49
C ALA A 47 1.44 15.16 9.30
N THR A 48 1.20 13.87 9.52
CA THR A 48 0.08 13.40 10.37
C THR A 48 0.25 13.84 11.83
N GLY A 49 1.46 13.73 12.38
CA GLY A 49 1.77 14.21 13.73
C GLY A 49 1.54 15.70 13.89
N VAL A 50 2.00 16.51 12.93
CA VAL A 50 1.74 17.96 12.88
C VAL A 50 0.23 18.24 12.77
N TRP A 51 -0.50 17.48 11.94
CA TRP A 51 -1.94 17.60 11.82
C TRP A 51 -2.66 17.36 13.14
N HIS A 52 -2.32 16.28 13.86
CA HIS A 52 -2.89 15.98 15.17
C HIS A 52 -2.59 17.09 16.19
N LEU A 53 -1.38 17.64 16.17
CA LEU A 53 -1.02 18.75 17.04
C LEU A 53 -1.89 19.98 16.76
N LEU A 54 -1.99 20.40 15.49
CA LEU A 54 -2.80 21.56 15.08
C LEU A 54 -4.29 21.35 15.38
N PHE A 55 -4.79 20.14 15.12
CA PHE A 55 -6.18 19.79 15.40
C PHE A 55 -6.49 19.77 16.90
N GLY A 56 -5.57 19.32 17.74
CA GLY A 56 -5.69 19.35 19.19
C GLY A 56 -5.92 20.75 19.74
N PHE A 57 -5.23 21.75 19.20
CA PHE A 57 -5.43 23.17 19.59
C PHE A 57 -6.75 23.76 19.09
N ARG A 58 -7.29 23.25 17.98
CA ARG A 58 -8.49 23.81 17.34
C ARG A 58 -9.80 23.15 17.79
N SER A 59 -9.76 21.90 18.26
CA SER A 59 -10.98 21.08 18.39
C SER A 59 -11.86 21.44 19.58
N GLY A 60 -11.42 22.27 20.53
CA GLY A 60 -12.23 22.67 21.71
C GLY A 60 -12.77 21.49 22.54
N SER A 61 -12.29 20.27 22.33
CA SER A 61 -12.81 19.01 22.86
C SER A 61 -12.43 18.74 24.32
N GLY A 62 -12.19 19.77 25.11
CA GLY A 62 -11.80 19.63 26.51
C GLY A 62 -10.40 19.04 26.71
N ILE A 63 -9.97 18.97 27.97
CA ILE A 63 -8.60 18.53 28.36
C ILE A 63 -8.32 17.08 27.89
N GLY A 64 -9.30 16.19 28.00
CA GLY A 64 -9.12 14.78 27.57
C GLY A 64 -8.92 14.61 26.07
N GLY A 65 -9.68 15.34 25.25
CA GLY A 65 -9.51 15.32 23.80
C GLY A 65 -8.19 15.93 23.36
N PHE A 66 -7.74 17.01 24.00
CA PHE A 66 -6.44 17.60 23.73
C PHE A 66 -5.28 16.63 24.07
N LEU A 67 -5.31 16.00 25.23
CA LEU A 67 -4.29 15.01 25.65
C LEU A 67 -4.21 13.84 24.68
N TRP A 68 -5.35 13.35 24.17
CA TRP A 68 -5.38 12.28 23.19
C TRP A 68 -4.73 12.70 21.86
N GLN A 69 -5.06 13.90 21.37
CA GLN A 69 -4.44 14.44 20.15
C GLN A 69 -2.94 14.70 20.31
N LEU A 70 -2.52 15.17 21.49
CA LEU A 70 -1.12 15.38 21.80
C LEU A 70 -0.35 14.05 21.83
N LEU A 71 -0.92 13.01 22.45
CA LEU A 71 -0.35 11.66 22.44
C LEU A 71 -0.14 11.15 21.01
N LEU A 72 -1.17 11.27 20.16
CA LEU A 72 -1.07 10.87 18.76
C LEU A 72 -0.01 11.70 18.01
N ALA A 73 0.06 13.01 18.22
CA ALA A 73 1.05 13.87 17.61
C ALA A 73 2.49 13.44 17.99
N ILE A 74 2.72 13.10 19.25
CA ILE A 74 4.02 12.61 19.72
C ILE A 74 4.36 11.25 19.11
N VAL A 75 3.42 10.31 19.10
CA VAL A 75 3.63 8.96 18.54
C VAL A 75 3.93 9.02 17.05
N TYR A 76 3.10 9.72 16.28
CA TYR A 76 3.31 9.88 14.83
C TYR A 76 4.56 10.70 14.50
N GLY A 77 4.83 11.76 15.26
CA GLY A 77 6.01 12.59 15.10
C GLY A 77 7.31 11.81 15.39
N ALA A 78 7.36 11.08 16.50
CA ALA A 78 8.52 10.27 16.88
C ALA A 78 8.77 9.14 15.88
N ALA A 79 7.71 8.43 15.43
CA ALA A 79 7.83 7.39 14.42
C ALA A 79 8.31 7.97 13.07
N GLY A 80 7.76 9.12 12.63
CA GLY A 80 8.19 9.80 11.42
C GLY A 80 9.66 10.25 11.48
N LEU A 81 10.09 10.85 12.58
CA LEU A 81 11.49 11.24 12.79
C LEU A 81 12.42 10.03 12.80
N MET A 82 12.03 8.93 13.45
CA MET A 82 12.81 7.69 13.46
C MET A 82 13.04 7.16 12.04
N LEU A 83 11.99 7.15 11.19
CA LEU A 83 12.13 6.71 9.81
C LEU A 83 13.02 7.63 8.97
N LEU A 84 13.00 8.93 9.21
CA LEU A 84 13.82 9.89 8.48
C LEU A 84 15.28 9.88 8.88
N PHE A 85 15.57 9.82 10.19
CA PHE A 85 16.95 9.86 10.69
C PHE A 85 17.65 8.50 10.71
N ARG A 86 16.89 7.41 10.85
CA ARG A 86 17.41 6.04 10.87
C ARG A 86 16.54 5.11 10.00
N PRO A 87 16.54 5.30 8.66
CA PRO A 87 15.64 4.59 7.77
C PRO A 87 15.78 3.07 7.84
N LEU A 88 16.99 2.54 8.06
CA LEU A 88 17.22 1.10 8.20
C LEU A 88 16.55 0.52 9.46
N ALA A 89 16.68 1.21 10.59
CA ALA A 89 16.02 0.79 11.82
C ALA A 89 14.49 0.92 11.69
N GLY A 90 14.01 2.01 11.09
CA GLY A 90 12.60 2.21 10.79
C GLY A 90 12.05 1.15 9.85
N LEU A 91 12.81 0.78 8.82
CA LEU A 91 12.45 -0.29 7.88
C LEU A 91 12.31 -1.64 8.61
N ALA A 92 13.22 -1.95 9.54
CA ALA A 92 13.14 -3.18 10.34
C ALA A 92 11.85 -3.22 11.18
N TRP A 93 11.49 -2.12 11.84
CA TRP A 93 10.25 -2.03 12.61
C TRP A 93 9.00 -2.11 11.72
N LEU A 94 8.99 -1.41 10.58
CA LEU A 94 7.90 -1.50 9.61
C LEU A 94 7.70 -2.93 9.11
N THR A 95 8.80 -3.64 8.85
CA THR A 95 8.75 -5.04 8.40
C THR A 95 8.20 -5.97 9.50
N LEU A 96 8.53 -5.73 10.76
CA LEU A 96 7.98 -6.49 11.87
C LEU A 96 6.46 -6.27 12.01
N VAL A 97 6.03 -5.01 11.90
CA VAL A 97 4.60 -4.66 11.89
C VAL A 97 3.91 -5.36 10.72
N LEU A 98 4.48 -5.27 9.52
CA LEU A 98 3.94 -5.93 8.32
C LEU A 98 3.83 -7.45 8.51
N ALA A 99 4.88 -8.12 9.01
CA ALA A 99 4.86 -9.55 9.27
C ALA A 99 3.75 -9.93 10.27
N THR A 100 3.57 -9.13 11.31
CA THR A 100 2.51 -9.33 12.30
C THR A 100 1.12 -9.18 11.66
N PHE A 101 0.92 -8.18 10.81
CA PHE A 101 -0.32 -8.02 10.05
C PHE A 101 -0.60 -9.21 9.13
N LEU A 102 0.39 -9.68 8.38
CA LEU A 102 0.24 -10.85 7.51
C LEU A 102 -0.14 -12.10 8.31
N LEU A 103 0.44 -12.31 9.48
CA LEU A 103 0.08 -13.43 10.34
C LEU A 103 -1.38 -13.35 10.84
N ILE A 104 -1.82 -12.15 11.23
CA ILE A 104 -3.21 -11.92 11.64
C ILE A 104 -4.15 -12.13 10.44
N GLU A 105 -3.82 -11.58 9.28
CA GLU A 105 -4.57 -11.71 8.04
C GLU A 105 -4.73 -13.20 7.66
N ALA A 106 -3.65 -13.96 7.66
CA ALA A 106 -3.70 -15.40 7.39
C ALA A 106 -4.65 -16.15 8.33
N VAL A 107 -4.63 -15.84 9.64
CA VAL A 107 -5.58 -16.43 10.60
C VAL A 107 -7.02 -16.06 10.27
N LEU A 108 -7.29 -14.80 9.92
CA LEU A 108 -8.63 -14.35 9.54
C LEU A 108 -9.11 -15.02 8.25
N GLU A 109 -8.22 -15.22 7.27
CA GLU A 109 -8.52 -15.93 6.02
C GLU A 109 -8.80 -17.41 6.26
N PHE A 110 -8.07 -18.07 7.17
CA PHE A 110 -8.40 -19.43 7.59
C PHE A 110 -9.78 -19.51 8.24
N ILE A 111 -10.11 -18.57 9.13
CA ILE A 111 -11.46 -18.50 9.75
C ILE A 111 -12.52 -18.28 8.67
N LEU A 112 -12.25 -17.37 7.72
CA LEU A 112 -13.14 -17.11 6.60
C LEU A 112 -13.35 -18.37 5.75
N TYR A 113 -12.27 -19.08 5.40
CA TYR A 113 -12.35 -20.34 4.65
C TYR A 113 -13.27 -21.36 5.33
N PHE A 114 -13.14 -21.57 6.65
CA PHE A 114 -14.00 -22.50 7.37
C PHE A 114 -15.47 -22.10 7.35
N ASN A 115 -15.75 -20.80 7.31
CA ASN A 115 -17.12 -20.28 7.23
C ASN A 115 -17.74 -20.40 5.83
N ILE A 116 -16.93 -20.33 4.78
CA ILE A 116 -17.40 -20.36 3.38
C ILE A 116 -17.09 -21.68 2.66
N ARG A 117 -16.49 -22.67 3.34
CA ARG A 117 -16.21 -23.99 2.75
C ARG A 117 -17.49 -24.61 2.22
N GLY A 118 -17.48 -25.05 0.99
CA GLY A 118 -18.64 -25.55 0.26
C GLY A 118 -19.27 -24.52 -0.71
N ARG A 119 -18.80 -23.28 -0.73
CA ARG A 119 -19.15 -22.30 -1.76
C ARG A 119 -18.17 -22.33 -2.93
N VAL A 120 -18.63 -21.87 -4.09
CA VAL A 120 -17.75 -21.66 -5.26
C VAL A 120 -16.64 -20.68 -4.88
N ASN A 121 -15.39 -21.00 -5.22
CA ASN A 121 -14.18 -20.22 -4.93
C ASN A 121 -13.62 -20.27 -3.49
N ALA A 122 -14.16 -21.05 -2.57
CA ALA A 122 -13.57 -21.19 -1.23
C ALA A 122 -12.10 -21.68 -1.28
N GLY A 123 -11.73 -22.50 -2.28
CA GLY A 123 -10.36 -22.98 -2.47
C GLY A 123 -9.34 -21.87 -2.69
N TRP A 124 -9.71 -20.76 -3.34
CA TRP A 124 -8.80 -19.61 -3.53
C TRP A 124 -8.47 -18.91 -2.24
N VAL A 125 -9.44 -18.78 -1.32
CA VAL A 125 -9.23 -18.20 0.01
C VAL A 125 -8.27 -19.07 0.83
N LEU A 126 -8.34 -20.40 0.70
CA LEU A 126 -7.40 -21.29 1.37
C LEU A 126 -5.98 -21.14 0.83
N VAL A 127 -5.82 -21.06 -0.49
CA VAL A 127 -4.51 -20.85 -1.13
C VAL A 127 -3.91 -19.52 -0.68
N ASP A 128 -4.71 -18.46 -0.66
CA ASP A 128 -4.31 -17.13 -0.19
C ASP A 128 -3.87 -17.17 1.27
N ALA A 129 -4.67 -17.76 2.15
CA ALA A 129 -4.34 -17.96 3.56
C ALA A 129 -3.00 -18.69 3.78
N ILE A 130 -2.73 -19.73 3.00
CA ILE A 130 -1.46 -20.49 3.11
C ILE A 130 -0.29 -19.62 2.64
N ILE A 131 -0.42 -18.92 1.52
CA ILE A 131 0.64 -18.07 0.98
C ILE A 131 0.92 -16.92 1.95
N THR A 132 -0.11 -16.24 2.46
CA THR A 132 0.00 -15.15 3.41
C THR A 132 0.66 -15.61 4.72
N LEU A 133 0.27 -16.79 5.22
CA LEU A 133 0.88 -17.39 6.41
C LEU A 133 2.39 -17.67 6.20
N LEU A 134 2.73 -18.32 5.10
CA LEU A 134 4.13 -18.64 4.78
C LEU A 134 4.98 -17.39 4.64
N LEU A 135 4.45 -16.34 3.97
CA LEU A 135 5.12 -15.05 3.86
C LEU A 135 5.31 -14.39 5.22
N GLY A 136 4.29 -14.34 6.06
CA GLY A 136 4.37 -13.77 7.40
C GLY A 136 5.42 -14.48 8.26
N ILE A 137 5.41 -15.82 8.27
CA ILE A 137 6.41 -16.63 9.00
C ILE A 137 7.81 -16.40 8.44
N LEU A 138 7.99 -16.41 7.11
CA LEU A 138 9.29 -16.21 6.47
C LEU A 138 9.90 -14.85 6.83
N ILE A 139 9.09 -13.80 6.77
CA ILE A 139 9.54 -12.45 7.12
C ILE A 139 9.88 -12.37 8.60
N TRP A 140 9.05 -12.94 9.47
CA TRP A 140 9.23 -12.89 10.92
C TRP A 140 10.44 -13.69 11.39
N ALA A 141 10.63 -14.91 10.83
CA ALA A 141 11.73 -15.79 11.19
C ALA A 141 13.11 -15.26 10.78
N HIS A 142 13.18 -14.44 9.72
CA HIS A 142 14.43 -13.85 9.25
C HIS A 142 14.58 -12.36 9.63
N TRP A 143 13.73 -11.86 10.52
CA TRP A 143 13.87 -10.49 11.01
C TRP A 143 15.18 -10.35 11.85
N PRO A 144 15.94 -9.23 11.75
CA PRO A 144 15.67 -8.02 10.94
C PRO A 144 16.18 -8.08 9.50
N SER A 145 16.89 -9.12 9.07
CA SER A 145 17.49 -9.22 7.73
C SER A 145 16.45 -9.22 6.60
N SER A 146 15.25 -9.75 6.85
CA SER A 146 14.13 -9.71 5.90
C SER A 146 13.68 -8.31 5.55
N SER A 147 13.91 -7.32 6.43
CA SER A 147 13.53 -5.93 6.19
C SER A 147 14.20 -5.30 4.97
N ILE A 148 15.39 -5.82 4.59
CA ILE A 148 16.17 -5.32 3.47
C ILE A 148 15.44 -5.53 2.13
N TRP A 149 14.72 -6.64 2.00
CA TRP A 149 14.07 -7.01 0.74
C TRP A 149 12.55 -7.00 0.79
N ALA A 150 11.94 -7.30 1.95
CA ALA A 150 10.51 -7.58 2.05
C ALA A 150 9.65 -6.39 1.60
N ILE A 151 9.85 -5.20 2.18
CA ILE A 151 9.03 -4.02 1.86
C ILE A 151 9.23 -3.61 0.40
N GLY A 152 10.47 -3.54 -0.08
CA GLY A 152 10.77 -3.17 -1.45
C GLY A 152 10.16 -4.12 -2.47
N THR A 153 10.27 -5.43 -2.23
CA THR A 153 9.71 -6.46 -3.11
C THR A 153 8.19 -6.43 -3.11
N LEU A 154 7.55 -6.35 -1.94
CA LEU A 154 6.08 -6.31 -1.84
C LEU A 154 5.49 -5.08 -2.53
N ILE A 155 6.12 -3.92 -2.35
CA ILE A 155 5.70 -2.69 -3.04
C ILE A 155 5.93 -2.81 -4.55
N GLY A 156 7.06 -3.38 -4.97
CA GLY A 156 7.33 -3.64 -6.38
C GLY A 156 6.25 -4.52 -7.03
N ILE A 157 5.87 -5.60 -6.37
CA ILE A 157 4.77 -6.47 -6.81
C ILE A 157 3.45 -5.69 -6.89
N SER A 158 3.11 -4.93 -5.85
CA SER A 158 1.89 -4.12 -5.81
C SER A 158 1.84 -3.08 -6.94
N LEU A 159 2.97 -2.42 -7.24
CA LEU A 159 3.08 -1.47 -8.34
C LEU A 159 2.91 -2.15 -9.71
N ILE A 160 3.44 -3.36 -9.90
CA ILE A 160 3.25 -4.13 -11.14
C ILE A 160 1.77 -4.47 -11.34
N PHE A 161 1.11 -5.02 -10.33
CA PHE A 161 -0.33 -5.32 -10.41
C PHE A 161 -1.17 -4.07 -10.66
N SER A 162 -0.87 -2.98 -9.99
CA SER A 162 -1.55 -1.69 -10.20
C SER A 162 -1.32 -1.15 -11.61
N GLY A 163 -0.10 -1.27 -12.13
CA GLY A 163 0.26 -0.88 -13.49
C GLY A 163 -0.49 -1.69 -14.53
N ILE A 164 -0.54 -3.01 -14.39
CA ILE A 164 -1.30 -3.91 -15.27
C ILE A 164 -2.79 -3.56 -15.26
N SER A 165 -3.37 -3.40 -14.07
CA SER A 165 -4.79 -3.04 -13.93
C SER A 165 -5.13 -1.72 -14.62
N ARG A 166 -4.28 -0.70 -14.50
CA ARG A 166 -4.45 0.59 -15.20
C ARG A 166 -4.34 0.46 -16.71
N LEU A 167 -3.42 -0.37 -17.23
CA LEU A 167 -3.31 -0.62 -18.67
C LEU A 167 -4.55 -1.36 -19.21
N MET A 168 -5.05 -2.34 -18.48
CA MET A 168 -6.28 -3.06 -18.86
C MET A 168 -7.48 -2.12 -18.89
N LEU A 169 -7.65 -1.26 -17.89
CA LEU A 169 -8.72 -0.26 -17.87
C LEU A 169 -8.59 0.77 -19.01
N SER A 170 -7.37 1.21 -19.32
CA SER A 170 -7.11 2.13 -20.42
C SER A 170 -7.47 1.51 -21.78
N SER A 171 -7.13 0.23 -21.99
CA SER A 171 -7.46 -0.50 -23.22
C SER A 171 -8.96 -0.75 -23.37
N ALA A 172 -9.68 -1.03 -22.28
CA ALA A 172 -11.13 -1.20 -22.29
C ALA A 172 -11.85 0.12 -22.62
N ALA A 173 -11.40 1.24 -22.05
CA ALA A 173 -11.96 2.56 -22.35
C ALA A 173 -11.78 2.97 -23.82
N SER A 174 -10.64 2.61 -24.44
CA SER A 174 -10.41 2.90 -25.86
C SER A 174 -11.30 2.07 -26.80
N ARG A 175 -11.62 0.83 -26.43
CA ARG A 175 -12.53 -0.04 -27.21
C ARG A 175 -13.98 0.41 -27.10
N GLY A 176 -14.43 0.84 -25.91
CA GLY A 176 -15.79 1.35 -25.70
C GLY A 176 -16.10 2.63 -26.48
N ALA A 177 -15.10 3.48 -26.68
CA ALA A 177 -15.24 4.70 -27.49
C ALA A 177 -15.42 4.44 -28.99
N THR A 178 -14.97 3.28 -29.49
CA THR A 178 -15.05 2.92 -30.93
C THR A 178 -16.40 2.28 -31.29
N THR A 179 -17.14 1.78 -30.31
CA THR A 179 -18.42 1.09 -30.50
C THR A 179 -19.68 1.96 -30.30
N ALA A 180 -19.52 3.25 -29.93
CA ALA A 180 -20.65 4.16 -29.82
C ALA A 180 -21.24 4.44 -31.22
N PRO A 181 -22.55 4.21 -31.46
CA PRO A 181 -23.19 4.51 -32.76
C PRO A 181 -23.04 6.02 -33.03
N ARG A 182 -22.52 6.37 -34.22
CA ARG A 182 -22.57 7.77 -34.68
C ARG A 182 -24.04 8.19 -34.75
N PRO A 183 -24.42 9.32 -34.14
CA PRO A 183 -25.77 9.84 -34.35
C PRO A 183 -25.96 10.07 -35.86
N ALA A 184 -27.04 9.49 -36.40
CA ALA A 184 -27.46 9.78 -37.75
C ALA A 184 -27.84 11.26 -37.84
N VAL A 185 -27.19 12.00 -38.75
CA VAL A 185 -27.51 13.39 -39.11
C VAL A 185 -28.70 13.38 -40.05
#